data_2cf457eb777f90282d30f4ab7d7a2d9f
#
_entry.id   2cf457eb777f90282d30f4ab7d7a2d9f
#
_cell.length_a   1.000
_cell.length_b   1.000
_cell.length_c   1.000
_cell.angle_alpha   90.00
_cell.angle_beta   90.00
_cell.angle_gamma   90.00
#
_symmetry.space_group_name_H-M   'P 1'
#
loop_
_entity.id
_entity.type
_entity.pdbx_description
1 polymer ?
#
loop_
_entity_poly.entity_id
_entity_poly.type
_entity_poly.pdbx_seq_one_letter_code
_entity_poly.pdbx_strand_id
1 'polypeptide(L)'
;MHKIAEVEIQNDILIANKKLAKRNQRLLDKAGVFAIDFLGAVGSGKTTLIEKLIERMDYSIGVIAGDIISKFDAERIKRHKIPVVGLNTGKECHLDAHLVEHGLEDLPLDKIDLLFIENVGNLICPVDFDLGSHMRIVIISATEGDDTVQKHPLIFKEADLVIINKIDLADAVGADVDKMVDDASKINPHVKVIKTSLKDDKGIDDVIEAILEAI
;
A
#
# COMPACT_ATOMS: atom_id res chain seq x y z
N MET A 1 26.55 -25.41 4.70
CA MET A 1 27.18 -24.12 5.02
C MET A 1 26.55 -22.93 4.27
N HIS A 2 26.32 -23.00 2.92
CA HIS A 2 25.74 -21.86 2.19
C HIS A 2 24.34 -21.41 2.66
N LYS A 3 23.42 -22.31 2.98
CA LYS A 3 22.05 -21.96 3.44
C LYS A 3 22.02 -21.18 4.78
N ILE A 4 22.94 -21.45 5.69
CA ILE A 4 22.97 -20.75 7.00
C ILE A 4 23.45 -19.31 6.80
N ALA A 5 24.46 -19.08 6.00
CA ALA A 5 24.97 -17.74 5.71
C ALA A 5 23.94 -16.87 4.96
N GLU A 6 23.15 -17.46 4.05
CA GLU A 6 22.08 -16.74 3.34
C GLU A 6 20.96 -16.31 4.29
N VAL A 7 20.56 -17.15 5.24
CA VAL A 7 19.53 -16.82 6.24
C VAL A 7 20.03 -15.73 7.21
N GLU A 8 21.29 -15.77 7.62
CA GLU A 8 21.89 -14.73 8.47
C GLU A 8 21.92 -13.38 7.77
N ILE A 9 22.34 -13.32 6.50
CA ILE A 9 22.35 -12.09 5.69
C ILE A 9 20.93 -11.52 5.52
N GLN A 10 19.93 -12.36 5.22
CA GLN A 10 18.55 -11.91 5.11
C GLN A 10 18.03 -11.32 6.42
N ASN A 11 18.33 -11.97 7.56
CA ASN A 11 17.95 -11.45 8.87
C ASN A 11 18.59 -10.09 9.17
N ASP A 12 19.87 -9.92 8.83
CA ASP A 12 20.58 -8.66 9.02
C ASP A 12 19.97 -7.52 8.20
N ILE A 13 19.58 -7.81 6.95
CA ILE A 13 18.89 -6.85 6.06
C ILE A 13 17.54 -6.43 6.66
N LEU A 14 16.74 -7.37 7.12
CA LEU A 14 15.43 -7.08 7.74
C LEU A 14 15.58 -6.29 9.05
N ILE A 15 16.60 -6.58 9.86
CA ILE A 15 16.89 -5.81 11.08
C ILE A 15 17.32 -4.38 10.73
N ALA A 16 18.16 -4.22 9.70
CA ALA A 16 18.57 -2.90 9.22
C ALA A 16 17.37 -2.10 8.70
N ASN A 17 16.52 -2.72 7.87
CA ASN A 17 15.29 -2.10 7.37
C ASN A 17 14.37 -1.64 8.51
N LYS A 18 14.12 -2.49 9.53
CA LYS A 18 13.29 -2.12 10.68
C LYS A 18 13.84 -0.91 11.46
N LYS A 19 15.14 -0.74 11.53
CA LYS A 19 15.75 0.45 12.17
C LYS A 19 15.50 1.71 11.34
N LEU A 20 15.63 1.63 10.02
CA LEU A 20 15.35 2.73 9.11
C LEU A 20 13.84 3.06 9.10
N ALA A 21 12.97 2.07 9.05
CA ALA A 21 11.52 2.26 9.12
C ALA A 21 11.11 3.05 10.38
N LYS A 22 11.66 2.68 11.55
CA LYS A 22 11.42 3.45 12.79
C LYS A 22 11.96 4.87 12.74
N ARG A 23 13.02 5.12 11.98
CA ARG A 23 13.55 6.47 11.79
C ARG A 23 12.61 7.28 10.87
N ASN A 24 12.14 6.68 9.78
CA ASN A 24 11.16 7.29 8.89
C ASN A 24 9.88 7.66 9.65
N GLN A 25 9.34 6.73 10.44
CA GLN A 25 8.14 6.98 11.23
C GLN A 25 8.33 8.17 12.18
N ARG A 26 9.45 8.23 12.92
CA ARG A 26 9.74 9.37 13.81
C ARG A 26 9.88 10.70 13.06
N LEU A 27 10.39 10.68 11.83
CA LEU A 27 10.47 11.86 10.98
C LEU A 27 9.07 12.35 10.59
N LEU A 28 8.21 11.42 10.18
CA LEU A 28 6.81 11.69 9.86
C LEU A 28 6.04 12.19 11.08
N ASP A 29 6.15 11.52 12.24
CA ASP A 29 5.56 11.95 13.51
C ASP A 29 5.95 13.39 13.86
N LYS A 30 7.25 13.70 13.74
CA LYS A 30 7.78 15.04 14.04
C LYS A 30 7.27 16.11 13.08
N ALA A 31 7.01 15.75 11.83
CA ALA A 31 6.45 16.62 10.81
C ALA A 31 4.91 16.75 10.92
N GLY A 32 4.25 15.87 11.71
CA GLY A 32 2.80 15.81 11.80
C GLY A 32 2.16 15.20 10.55
N VAL A 33 2.88 14.33 9.84
CA VAL A 33 2.43 13.69 8.59
C VAL A 33 2.00 12.26 8.86
N PHE A 34 0.74 11.92 8.54
CA PHE A 34 0.26 10.55 8.59
C PHE A 34 0.55 9.82 7.29
N ALA A 35 1.28 8.72 7.34
CA ALA A 35 1.72 7.97 6.16
C ALA A 35 0.96 6.66 5.99
N ILE A 36 0.53 6.37 4.77
CA ILE A 36 -0.21 5.15 4.39
C ILE A 36 0.57 4.40 3.31
N ASP A 37 0.86 3.12 3.56
CA ASP A 37 1.47 2.20 2.59
C ASP A 37 0.38 1.41 1.84
N PHE A 38 0.30 1.58 0.52
CA PHE A 38 -0.65 0.90 -0.37
C PHE A 38 0.00 -0.32 -1.01
N LEU A 39 -0.42 -1.49 -0.59
CA LEU A 39 0.05 -2.79 -1.00
C LEU A 39 -0.96 -3.49 -1.92
N GLY A 40 -0.50 -4.35 -2.81
CA GLY A 40 -1.39 -5.11 -3.69
C GLY A 40 -0.74 -5.51 -5.01
N ALA A 41 -1.35 -6.44 -5.73
CA ALA A 41 -0.84 -6.93 -7.02
C ALA A 41 -0.86 -5.84 -8.12
N VAL A 42 -0.15 -6.11 -9.20
CA VAL A 42 -0.26 -5.28 -10.42
C VAL A 42 -1.70 -5.34 -10.94
N GLY A 43 -2.28 -4.17 -11.21
CA GLY A 43 -3.64 -4.08 -11.72
C GLY A 43 -4.75 -4.23 -10.67
N SER A 44 -4.45 -4.36 -9.37
CA SER A 44 -5.48 -4.39 -8.30
C SER A 44 -6.27 -3.09 -8.18
N GLY A 45 -5.66 -1.95 -8.55
CA GLY A 45 -6.27 -0.62 -8.52
C GLY A 45 -5.64 0.36 -7.54
N LYS A 46 -4.40 0.11 -7.05
CA LYS A 46 -3.67 1.00 -6.13
C LYS A 46 -3.65 2.46 -6.61
N THR A 47 -3.09 2.71 -7.78
CA THR A 47 -2.99 4.05 -8.37
C THR A 47 -4.36 4.71 -8.52
N THR A 48 -5.38 3.96 -8.97
CA THR A 48 -6.74 4.48 -9.12
C THR A 48 -7.36 4.85 -7.78
N LEU A 49 -7.12 4.05 -6.73
CA LEU A 49 -7.57 4.37 -5.38
C LEU A 49 -6.90 5.66 -4.88
N ILE A 50 -5.58 5.76 -5.00
CA ILE A 50 -4.81 6.94 -4.60
C ILE A 50 -5.32 8.20 -5.30
N GLU A 51 -5.56 8.16 -6.62
CA GLU A 51 -6.14 9.29 -7.36
C GLU A 51 -7.50 9.72 -6.79
N LYS A 52 -8.40 8.76 -6.52
CA LYS A 52 -9.71 9.06 -5.95
C LYS A 52 -9.65 9.62 -4.52
N LEU A 53 -8.71 9.15 -3.71
CA LEU A 53 -8.47 9.71 -2.37
C LEU A 53 -7.95 11.15 -2.47
N ILE A 54 -7.01 11.43 -3.38
CA ILE A 54 -6.50 12.78 -3.64
C ILE A 54 -7.63 13.73 -4.07
N GLU A 55 -8.56 13.27 -4.89
CA GLU A 55 -9.67 14.08 -5.41
C GLU A 55 -10.76 14.37 -4.36
N ARG A 56 -10.92 13.50 -3.35
CA ARG A 56 -12.07 13.54 -2.42
C ARG A 56 -11.73 13.92 -1.00
N MET A 57 -10.48 13.74 -0.59
CA MET A 57 -10.04 14.11 0.76
C MET A 57 -9.59 15.57 0.79
N ASP A 58 -10.08 16.33 1.78
CA ASP A 58 -9.69 17.72 1.99
C ASP A 58 -8.43 17.79 2.89
N TYR A 59 -7.32 17.27 2.35
CA TYR A 59 -6.01 17.22 3.00
C TYR A 59 -4.90 17.59 2.01
N SER A 60 -3.81 18.16 2.52
CA SER A 60 -2.60 18.35 1.73
C SER A 60 -1.85 17.02 1.59
N ILE A 61 -1.90 16.43 0.41
CA ILE A 61 -1.37 15.07 0.17
C ILE A 61 -0.07 15.14 -0.61
N GLY A 62 0.93 14.36 -0.16
CA GLY A 62 2.12 14.00 -0.93
C GLY A 62 2.11 12.53 -1.31
N VAL A 63 2.82 12.16 -2.38
CA VAL A 63 2.90 10.77 -2.85
C VAL A 63 4.34 10.34 -3.09
N ILE A 64 4.69 9.17 -2.60
CA ILE A 64 5.86 8.39 -3.02
C ILE A 64 5.35 7.24 -3.89
N ALA A 65 5.82 7.15 -5.15
CA ALA A 65 5.47 6.07 -6.07
C ALA A 65 6.67 5.15 -6.28
N GLY A 66 6.53 3.87 -5.89
CA GLY A 66 7.58 2.85 -5.92
C GLY A 66 7.74 2.10 -7.23
N ASP A 67 6.83 2.27 -8.18
CA ASP A 67 6.85 1.54 -9.45
C ASP A 67 7.08 2.49 -10.63
N ILE A 68 8.33 2.96 -10.80
CA ILE A 68 8.70 3.85 -11.91
C ILE A 68 9.00 3.10 -13.21
N ILE A 69 8.85 1.81 -13.29
CA ILE A 69 8.97 1.10 -14.56
C ILE A 69 7.89 1.59 -15.54
N SER A 70 6.76 2.05 -15.06
CA SER A 70 5.80 2.82 -15.85
C SER A 70 5.86 4.31 -15.47
N LYS A 71 6.47 5.13 -16.29
CA LYS A 71 6.32 6.61 -16.24
C LYS A 71 4.85 7.05 -16.16
N PHE A 72 3.93 6.15 -16.52
CA PHE A 72 2.50 6.38 -16.60
C PHE A 72 1.85 6.63 -15.24
N ASP A 73 2.17 5.87 -14.19
CA ASP A 73 1.49 6.03 -12.89
C ASP A 73 1.94 7.29 -12.16
N ALA A 74 3.25 7.58 -12.17
CA ALA A 74 3.74 8.85 -11.65
C ALA A 74 3.22 10.07 -12.45
N GLU A 75 3.05 9.95 -13.78
CA GLU A 75 2.47 11.01 -14.61
C GLU A 75 0.96 11.18 -14.35
N ARG A 76 0.23 10.11 -14.05
CA ARG A 76 -1.17 10.19 -13.64
C ARG A 76 -1.31 11.01 -12.36
N ILE A 77 -0.55 10.67 -11.32
CA ILE A 77 -0.62 11.33 -10.02
C ILE A 77 -0.16 12.80 -10.13
N LYS A 78 0.89 13.10 -10.92
CA LYS A 78 1.36 14.47 -11.16
C LYS A 78 0.30 15.42 -11.74
N ARG A 79 -0.73 14.90 -12.42
CA ARG A 79 -1.84 15.72 -12.97
C ARG A 79 -2.65 16.41 -11.87
N HIS A 80 -2.65 15.86 -10.65
CA HIS A 80 -3.35 16.44 -9.49
C HIS A 80 -2.59 17.63 -8.87
N LYS A 81 -1.39 17.98 -9.39
CA LYS A 81 -0.55 19.12 -8.95
C LYS A 81 -0.17 19.07 -7.46
N ILE A 82 0.01 17.90 -6.94
CA ILE A 82 0.50 17.61 -5.58
C ILE A 82 2.00 17.25 -5.61
N PRO A 83 2.71 17.31 -4.48
CA PRO A 83 4.08 16.79 -4.38
C PRO A 83 4.13 15.29 -4.67
N VAL A 84 4.94 14.88 -5.65
CA VAL A 84 5.13 13.47 -6.04
C VAL A 84 6.60 13.18 -6.22
N VAL A 85 7.08 12.20 -5.48
CA VAL A 85 8.43 11.64 -5.64
C VAL A 85 8.31 10.23 -6.19
N GLY A 86 9.00 9.98 -7.26
CA GLY A 86 9.04 8.65 -7.84
C GLY A 86 10.34 7.96 -7.48
N LEU A 87 10.28 6.75 -6.94
CA LEU A 87 11.42 5.93 -6.57
C LEU A 87 11.63 4.80 -7.58
N ASN A 88 12.86 4.64 -8.02
CA ASN A 88 13.23 3.53 -8.90
C ASN A 88 13.79 2.39 -8.05
N THR A 89 13.04 1.31 -7.92
CA THR A 89 13.47 0.11 -7.18
C THR A 89 14.50 -0.74 -7.94
N GLY A 90 14.82 -0.37 -9.19
CA GLY A 90 15.74 -1.13 -10.03
C GLY A 90 15.17 -2.49 -10.42
N LYS A 91 15.66 -3.56 -9.78
CA LYS A 91 15.16 -4.94 -9.97
C LYS A 91 14.38 -5.45 -8.76
N GLU A 92 14.25 -4.64 -7.72
CA GLU A 92 13.55 -5.04 -6.51
C GLU A 92 12.04 -5.02 -6.73
N CYS A 93 11.36 -5.99 -6.12
CA CYS A 93 9.92 -6.19 -6.24
C CYS A 93 9.14 -5.53 -5.10
N HIS A 94 9.77 -4.63 -4.35
CA HIS A 94 9.20 -3.89 -3.23
C HIS A 94 9.98 -2.59 -2.97
N LEU A 95 9.38 -1.67 -2.23
CA LEU A 95 10.08 -0.58 -1.58
C LEU A 95 10.68 -1.07 -0.26
N ASP A 96 11.80 -0.48 0.13
CA ASP A 96 12.39 -0.61 1.47
C ASP A 96 12.43 0.75 2.19
N ALA A 97 12.73 0.72 3.49
CA ALA A 97 12.77 1.92 4.30
C ALA A 97 13.88 2.90 3.89
N HIS A 98 14.95 2.43 3.25
CA HIS A 98 16.03 3.28 2.78
C HIS A 98 15.60 4.09 1.55
N LEU A 99 14.93 3.45 0.59
CA LEU A 99 14.36 4.14 -0.56
C LEU A 99 13.32 5.19 -0.12
N VAL A 100 12.45 4.82 0.83
CA VAL A 100 11.46 5.76 1.39
C VAL A 100 12.13 6.91 2.11
N GLU A 101 13.23 6.70 2.88
CA GLU A 101 13.99 7.77 3.52
C GLU A 101 14.43 8.83 2.48
N HIS A 102 14.97 8.41 1.35
CA HIS A 102 15.32 9.34 0.27
C HIS A 102 14.11 10.05 -0.32
N GLY A 103 12.98 9.33 -0.49
CA GLY A 103 11.74 9.97 -0.94
C GLY A 103 11.22 11.03 0.02
N LEU A 104 11.39 10.83 1.33
CA LEU A 104 11.01 11.80 2.36
C LEU A 104 11.89 13.06 2.34
N GLU A 105 13.18 12.95 1.97
CA GLU A 105 14.09 14.09 1.84
C GLU A 105 13.69 15.02 0.68
N ASP A 106 13.06 14.47 -0.36
CA ASP A 106 12.63 15.22 -1.56
C ASP A 106 11.21 15.80 -1.44
N LEU A 107 10.45 15.47 -0.37
CA LEU A 107 9.10 15.95 -0.16
C LEU A 107 9.05 17.16 0.80
N PRO A 108 8.17 18.14 0.55
CA PRO A 108 7.92 19.26 1.45
C PRO A 108 7.04 18.83 2.63
N LEU A 109 7.61 18.07 3.59
CA LEU A 109 6.88 17.48 4.71
C LEU A 109 6.16 18.53 5.58
N ASP A 110 6.64 19.78 5.58
CA ASP A 110 6.02 20.91 6.27
C ASP A 110 4.75 21.46 5.60
N LYS A 111 4.39 20.90 4.43
CA LYS A 111 3.24 21.35 3.61
C LYS A 111 2.25 20.24 3.29
N ILE A 112 2.44 19.07 3.83
CA ILE A 112 1.54 17.93 3.63
C ILE A 112 1.04 17.40 4.97
N ASP A 113 -0.19 16.96 5.00
CA ASP A 113 -0.83 16.32 6.15
C ASP A 113 -0.78 14.80 6.02
N LEU A 114 -0.92 14.30 4.79
CA LEU A 114 -0.94 12.89 4.46
C LEU A 114 0.16 12.53 3.45
N LEU A 115 0.79 11.40 3.67
CA LEU A 115 1.72 10.80 2.72
C LEU A 115 1.16 9.46 2.23
N PHE A 116 0.93 9.33 0.94
CA PHE A 116 0.59 8.06 0.32
C PHE A 116 1.84 7.43 -0.29
N ILE A 117 2.13 6.20 0.09
CA ILE A 117 3.25 5.42 -0.47
C ILE A 117 2.65 4.30 -1.32
N GLU A 118 2.75 4.42 -2.64
CA GLU A 118 2.36 3.35 -3.54
C GLU A 118 3.51 2.36 -3.68
N ASN A 119 3.35 1.17 -3.12
CA ASN A 119 4.33 0.10 -3.22
C ASN A 119 4.31 -0.58 -4.59
N VAL A 120 5.37 -1.30 -4.91
CA VAL A 120 5.45 -2.13 -6.12
C VAL A 120 4.32 -3.16 -6.14
N GLY A 121 3.82 -3.47 -7.33
CA GLY A 121 2.75 -4.44 -7.52
C GLY A 121 3.15 -5.87 -7.17
N ASN A 122 3.01 -6.24 -5.88
CA ASN A 122 3.40 -7.55 -5.34
C ASN A 122 2.65 -7.85 -4.03
N LEU A 123 2.29 -9.12 -3.80
CA LEU A 123 1.61 -9.59 -2.57
C LEU A 123 2.54 -10.38 -1.63
N ILE A 124 3.80 -10.56 -1.98
CA ILE A 124 4.74 -11.41 -1.22
C ILE A 124 5.87 -10.58 -0.62
N CYS A 125 6.71 -9.99 -1.47
CA CYS A 125 7.94 -9.33 -1.04
C CYS A 125 7.74 -8.12 -0.10
N PRO A 126 6.73 -7.25 -0.28
CA PRO A 126 6.57 -6.06 0.57
C PRO A 126 6.22 -6.36 2.03
N VAL A 127 5.75 -7.57 2.34
CA VAL A 127 5.29 -7.93 3.70
C VAL A 127 6.39 -7.78 4.74
N ASP A 128 7.61 -8.20 4.39
CA ASP A 128 8.75 -8.22 5.31
C ASP A 128 9.44 -6.86 5.47
N PHE A 129 9.12 -5.90 4.58
CA PHE A 129 9.76 -4.59 4.52
C PHE A 129 8.83 -3.49 5.02
N ASP A 130 8.94 -3.21 6.32
CA ASP A 130 8.29 -2.05 6.93
C ASP A 130 8.94 -0.76 6.40
N LEU A 131 8.11 0.21 6.02
CA LEU A 131 8.54 1.50 5.47
C LEU A 131 8.55 2.64 6.50
N GLY A 132 7.94 2.39 7.68
CA GLY A 132 7.69 3.40 8.70
C GLY A 132 6.38 4.16 8.49
N SER A 133 5.44 3.61 7.73
CA SER A 133 4.07 4.12 7.59
C SER A 133 3.26 3.88 8.87
N HIS A 134 2.18 4.65 9.04
CA HIS A 134 1.26 4.54 10.18
C HIS A 134 0.14 3.54 9.91
N MET A 135 -0.20 3.33 8.64
CA MET A 135 -1.27 2.44 8.21
C MET A 135 -0.84 1.66 6.97
N ARG A 136 -1.25 0.39 6.90
CA ARG A 136 -1.09 -0.48 5.73
C ARG A 136 -2.43 -0.83 5.13
N ILE A 137 -2.65 -0.44 3.88
CA ILE A 137 -3.84 -0.78 3.10
C ILE A 137 -3.46 -1.82 2.05
N VAL A 138 -4.09 -2.98 2.13
CA VAL A 138 -3.94 -4.04 1.12
C VAL A 138 -5.12 -3.98 0.16
N ILE A 139 -4.85 -3.74 -1.12
CA ILE A 139 -5.86 -3.77 -2.17
C ILE A 139 -5.66 -4.98 -3.09
N ILE A 140 -6.68 -5.81 -3.19
CA ILE A 140 -6.78 -6.92 -4.12
C ILE A 140 -7.98 -6.73 -5.05
N SER A 141 -8.02 -7.47 -6.12
CA SER A 141 -9.12 -7.42 -7.09
C SER A 141 -9.87 -8.76 -7.14
N ALA A 142 -11.18 -8.72 -7.28
CA ALA A 142 -11.99 -9.92 -7.55
C ALA A 142 -11.47 -10.68 -8.79
N THR A 143 -10.84 -9.98 -9.75
CA THR A 143 -10.27 -10.59 -10.95
C THR A 143 -8.97 -11.39 -10.71
N GLU A 144 -8.39 -11.32 -9.49
CA GLU A 144 -7.23 -12.14 -9.11
C GLU A 144 -7.61 -13.55 -8.65
N GLY A 145 -8.91 -13.81 -8.51
CA GLY A 145 -9.48 -15.07 -8.02
C GLY A 145 -9.79 -15.03 -6.52
N ASP A 146 -10.80 -15.78 -6.12
CA ASP A 146 -11.30 -15.78 -4.72
C ASP A 146 -10.42 -16.58 -3.74
N ASP A 147 -9.40 -17.27 -4.25
CA ASP A 147 -8.39 -17.98 -3.46
C ASP A 147 -7.12 -17.12 -3.18
N THR A 148 -7.07 -15.89 -3.69
CA THR A 148 -5.92 -14.97 -3.53
C THR A 148 -5.60 -14.71 -2.06
N VAL A 149 -6.62 -14.52 -1.23
CA VAL A 149 -6.44 -14.30 0.21
C VAL A 149 -5.75 -15.48 0.89
N GLN A 150 -6.20 -16.70 0.58
CA GLN A 150 -5.63 -17.93 1.16
C GLN A 150 -4.21 -18.22 0.66
N LYS A 151 -3.88 -17.79 -0.57
CA LYS A 151 -2.55 -17.95 -1.17
C LYS A 151 -1.49 -17.00 -0.58
N HIS A 152 -1.92 -15.86 -0.06
CA HIS A 152 -1.03 -14.80 0.43
C HIS A 152 -1.36 -14.35 1.87
N PRO A 153 -1.47 -15.27 2.86
CA PRO A 153 -2.03 -14.95 4.18
C PRO A 153 -1.22 -13.89 4.95
N LEU A 154 0.08 -13.79 4.72
CA LEU A 154 0.95 -12.91 5.51
C LEU A 154 0.65 -11.43 5.28
N ILE A 155 0.34 -11.02 4.05
CA ILE A 155 0.05 -9.61 3.75
C ILE A 155 -1.26 -9.16 4.42
N PHE A 156 -2.26 -10.05 4.51
CA PHE A 156 -3.53 -9.76 5.18
C PHE A 156 -3.41 -9.72 6.70
N LYS A 157 -2.49 -10.52 7.25
CA LYS A 157 -2.22 -10.53 8.69
C LYS A 157 -1.66 -9.19 9.18
N GLU A 158 -0.86 -8.53 8.37
CA GLU A 158 -0.20 -7.26 8.68
C GLU A 158 -0.97 -6.03 8.15
N ALA A 159 -2.16 -6.23 7.57
CA ALA A 159 -3.00 -5.16 7.04
C ALA A 159 -3.86 -4.51 8.13
N ASP A 160 -3.96 -3.18 8.09
CA ASP A 160 -4.91 -2.41 8.90
C ASP A 160 -6.27 -2.29 8.19
N LEU A 161 -6.24 -2.23 6.86
CA LEU A 161 -7.43 -2.20 6.01
C LEU A 161 -7.22 -3.07 4.78
N VAL A 162 -8.22 -3.87 4.43
CA VAL A 162 -8.26 -4.66 3.19
C VAL A 162 -9.35 -4.12 2.28
N ILE A 163 -9.00 -3.92 1.01
CA ILE A 163 -9.93 -3.48 -0.03
C ILE A 163 -10.04 -4.58 -1.09
N ILE A 164 -11.24 -5.08 -1.31
CA ILE A 164 -11.55 -6.00 -2.40
C ILE A 164 -12.19 -5.17 -3.53
N ASN A 165 -11.38 -4.84 -4.52
CA ASN A 165 -11.78 -3.99 -5.63
C ASN A 165 -12.31 -4.79 -6.83
N LYS A 166 -12.95 -4.09 -7.77
CA LYS A 166 -13.53 -4.61 -9.00
C LYS A 166 -14.63 -5.66 -8.75
N ILE A 167 -15.43 -5.44 -7.70
CA ILE A 167 -16.56 -6.34 -7.40
C ILE A 167 -17.61 -6.37 -8.50
N ASP A 168 -17.64 -5.35 -9.37
CA ASP A 168 -18.44 -5.27 -10.59
C ASP A 168 -18.07 -6.37 -11.62
N LEU A 169 -16.89 -6.94 -11.53
CA LEU A 169 -16.42 -8.00 -12.41
C LEU A 169 -16.50 -9.41 -11.78
N ALA A 170 -16.91 -9.50 -10.50
CA ALA A 170 -16.86 -10.76 -9.76
C ALA A 170 -17.65 -11.89 -10.44
N ASP A 171 -18.90 -11.61 -10.85
CA ASP A 171 -19.73 -12.58 -11.56
C ASP A 171 -19.11 -13.03 -12.89
N ALA A 172 -18.51 -12.09 -13.62
CA ALA A 172 -17.91 -12.35 -14.92
C ALA A 172 -16.69 -13.26 -14.86
N VAL A 173 -15.95 -13.23 -13.72
CA VAL A 173 -14.77 -14.07 -13.49
C VAL A 173 -15.05 -15.26 -12.57
N GLY A 174 -16.28 -15.40 -12.07
CA GLY A 174 -16.69 -16.47 -11.19
C GLY A 174 -16.06 -16.39 -9.78
N ALA A 175 -15.73 -15.18 -9.31
CA ALA A 175 -15.13 -14.98 -8.00
C ALA A 175 -16.18 -14.75 -6.91
N ASP A 176 -16.05 -15.46 -5.79
CA ASP A 176 -16.88 -15.27 -4.61
C ASP A 176 -16.25 -14.20 -3.69
N VAL A 177 -16.78 -12.97 -3.77
CA VAL A 177 -16.29 -11.83 -2.98
C VAL A 177 -16.56 -12.03 -1.48
N ASP A 178 -17.67 -12.66 -1.10
CA ASP A 178 -18.01 -12.89 0.29
C ASP A 178 -17.04 -13.90 0.92
N LYS A 179 -16.65 -14.93 0.17
CA LYS A 179 -15.56 -15.84 0.55
C LYS A 179 -14.24 -15.10 0.78
N MET A 180 -13.89 -14.15 -0.09
CA MET A 180 -12.67 -13.35 0.09
C MET A 180 -12.71 -12.52 1.37
N VAL A 181 -13.86 -11.94 1.71
CA VAL A 181 -14.08 -11.20 2.96
C VAL A 181 -13.92 -12.13 4.17
N ASP A 182 -14.57 -13.28 4.14
CA ASP A 182 -14.51 -14.29 5.21
C ASP A 182 -13.09 -14.80 5.44
N ASP A 183 -12.35 -15.05 4.36
CA ASP A 183 -10.97 -15.54 4.44
C ASP A 183 -10.02 -14.47 5.01
N ALA A 184 -10.17 -13.20 4.62
CA ALA A 184 -9.40 -12.09 5.19
C ALA A 184 -9.70 -11.92 6.69
N SER A 185 -10.97 -11.98 7.07
CA SER A 185 -11.41 -11.87 8.47
C SER A 185 -10.94 -13.05 9.34
N LYS A 186 -10.83 -14.26 8.77
CA LYS A 186 -10.25 -15.43 9.50
C LYS A 186 -8.76 -15.27 9.73
N ILE A 187 -8.01 -14.68 8.77
CA ILE A 187 -6.57 -14.46 8.89
C ILE A 187 -6.28 -13.32 9.87
N ASN A 188 -7.04 -12.24 9.80
CA ASN A 188 -6.91 -11.07 10.66
C ASN A 188 -8.30 -10.65 11.18
N PRO A 189 -8.70 -11.11 12.39
CA PRO A 189 -10.03 -10.84 12.94
C PRO A 189 -10.31 -9.37 13.26
N HIS A 190 -9.30 -8.52 13.25
CA HIS A 190 -9.43 -7.10 13.55
C HIS A 190 -9.44 -6.22 12.30
N VAL A 191 -9.14 -6.80 11.13
CA VAL A 191 -9.05 -6.02 9.89
C VAL A 191 -10.45 -5.62 9.41
N LYS A 192 -10.60 -4.35 9.04
CA LYS A 192 -11.76 -3.88 8.29
C LYS A 192 -11.62 -4.30 6.83
N VAL A 193 -12.65 -4.91 6.26
CA VAL A 193 -12.66 -5.32 4.84
C VAL A 193 -13.72 -4.53 4.11
N ILE A 194 -13.34 -3.80 3.08
CA ILE A 194 -14.24 -2.96 2.28
C ILE A 194 -14.29 -3.47 0.84
N LYS A 195 -15.51 -3.66 0.34
CA LYS A 195 -15.78 -4.05 -1.05
C LYS A 195 -15.93 -2.79 -1.91
N THR A 196 -15.18 -2.70 -3.02
CA THR A 196 -15.20 -1.52 -3.90
C THR A 196 -15.36 -1.88 -5.37
N SER A 197 -15.99 -0.98 -6.12
CA SER A 197 -15.84 -0.84 -7.56
C SER A 197 -15.38 0.60 -7.81
N LEU A 198 -14.05 0.80 -7.86
CA LEU A 198 -13.49 2.14 -8.06
C LEU A 198 -13.89 2.74 -9.41
N LYS A 199 -14.25 1.91 -10.39
CA LYS A 199 -14.78 2.36 -11.68
C LYS A 199 -16.15 3.03 -11.51
N ASP A 200 -16.99 2.52 -10.63
CA ASP A 200 -18.37 2.96 -10.41
C ASP A 200 -18.52 3.83 -9.14
N ASP A 201 -17.41 4.24 -8.54
CA ASP A 201 -17.35 5.01 -7.29
C ASP A 201 -18.01 4.34 -6.06
N LYS A 202 -18.16 3.01 -6.08
CA LYS A 202 -18.74 2.26 -4.97
C LYS A 202 -17.70 1.97 -3.91
N GLY A 203 -18.06 2.19 -2.63
CA GLY A 203 -17.26 1.86 -1.46
C GLY A 203 -16.08 2.82 -1.21
N ILE A 204 -15.90 3.87 -2.02
CA ILE A 204 -14.79 4.82 -1.83
C ILE A 204 -15.01 5.68 -0.57
N ASP A 205 -16.24 6.06 -0.27
CA ASP A 205 -16.56 6.86 0.91
C ASP A 205 -16.33 6.05 2.19
N ASP A 206 -16.60 4.74 2.18
CA ASP A 206 -16.30 3.83 3.30
C ASP A 206 -14.77 3.70 3.52
N VAL A 207 -13.97 3.74 2.44
CA VAL A 207 -12.50 3.74 2.53
C VAL A 207 -12.01 5.04 3.13
N ILE A 208 -12.54 6.18 2.70
CA ILE A 208 -12.20 7.50 3.25
C ILE A 208 -12.53 7.53 4.75
N GLU A 209 -13.72 7.08 5.14
CA GLU A 209 -14.12 7.02 6.55
C GLU A 209 -13.15 6.16 7.37
N ALA A 210 -12.77 4.99 6.87
CA ALA A 210 -11.82 4.10 7.55
C ALA A 210 -10.42 4.74 7.72
N ILE A 211 -9.97 5.53 6.75
CA ILE A 211 -8.71 6.28 6.84
C ILE A 211 -8.85 7.41 7.88
N LEU A 212 -9.96 8.14 7.86
CA LEU A 212 -10.21 9.25 8.81
C LEU A 212 -10.35 8.78 10.26
N GLU A 213 -10.84 7.57 10.49
CA GLU A 213 -10.88 6.94 11.81
C GLU A 213 -9.49 6.61 12.37
N ALA A 214 -8.47 6.47 11.51
CA ALA A 214 -7.11 6.10 11.88
C ALA A 214 -6.18 7.31 12.11
N ILE A 215 -6.54 8.51 11.58
CA ILE A 215 -5.80 9.76 11.72
C ILE A 215 -6.17 10.44 13.05
#